data_18bf25068ab66f8f65712d91d104975a
#
_entry.id   18bf25068ab66f8f65712d91d104975a
#
_cell.length_a   1.000
_cell.length_b   1.000
_cell.length_c   1.000
_cell.angle_alpha   90.00
_cell.angle_beta   90.00
_cell.angle_gamma   90.00
#
_symmetry.space_group_name_H-M   'P 1'
#
loop_
_entity.id
_entity.type
_entity.pdbx_description
1 polymer ?
#
loop_
_entity_poly.entity_id
_entity_poly.type
_entity_poly.pdbx_seq_one_letter_code
_entity_poly.pdbx_strand_id
1 'polypeptide(L)'
;LGAHLSPGTTVMHEGFVNFNAGTLGASMVEGRISQGVVVGDGTDIGGGASIMGTLSGGGTQRVWIGARALLGANSGVGIAIGDDTVVEAGLYVTAGTKVTVLGSAEPRIVKAVELSGVAGLLFRRNSVTGAVEVLRRDGKGVELNTALHA
;
A
#
# COMPACT_ATOMS: atom_id res chain seq x y z
N LEU A 1 -22.94 1.86 -4.29
CA LEU A 1 -23.46 3.23 -4.21
C LEU A 1 -22.28 4.20 -4.12
N GLY A 2 -22.19 5.12 -5.08
CA GLY A 2 -21.11 6.12 -5.09
C GLY A 2 -19.72 5.59 -5.45
N ALA A 3 -19.58 4.33 -5.82
CA ALA A 3 -18.32 3.81 -6.33
C ALA A 3 -18.05 4.32 -7.74
N HIS A 4 -16.80 4.67 -8.02
CA HIS A 4 -16.37 5.14 -9.34
C HIS A 4 -15.36 4.17 -9.95
N LEU A 5 -15.65 3.69 -11.13
CA LEU A 5 -14.72 2.85 -11.89
C LEU A 5 -14.35 3.59 -13.18
N SER A 6 -13.10 4.04 -13.28
CA SER A 6 -12.61 4.67 -14.50
C SER A 6 -12.52 3.65 -15.64
N PRO A 7 -12.60 4.12 -16.91
CA PRO A 7 -12.46 3.24 -18.07
C PRO A 7 -11.19 2.38 -17.97
N GLY A 8 -11.29 1.12 -18.36
CA GLY A 8 -10.19 0.15 -18.31
C GLY A 8 -10.05 -0.59 -16.99
N THR A 9 -10.83 -0.23 -15.97
CA THR A 9 -10.84 -0.98 -14.70
C THR A 9 -11.46 -2.35 -14.91
N THR A 10 -10.81 -3.38 -14.39
CA THR A 10 -11.33 -4.74 -14.34
C THR A 10 -11.53 -5.14 -12.89
N VAL A 11 -12.77 -5.42 -12.49
CA VAL A 11 -13.06 -5.99 -11.17
C VAL A 11 -13.29 -7.47 -11.38
N MET A 12 -12.36 -8.28 -10.88
CA MET A 12 -12.38 -9.71 -11.03
C MET A 12 -13.27 -10.37 -9.97
N HIS A 13 -13.53 -11.66 -10.14
CA HIS A 13 -14.25 -12.44 -9.14
C HIS A 13 -13.54 -12.32 -7.79
N GLU A 14 -14.29 -12.19 -6.70
CA GLU A 14 -13.78 -11.94 -5.33
C GLU A 14 -13.21 -10.54 -5.10
N GLY A 15 -13.11 -9.71 -6.14
CA GLY A 15 -12.79 -8.29 -5.99
C GLY A 15 -14.05 -7.48 -5.75
N PHE A 16 -13.90 -6.35 -5.03
CA PHE A 16 -15.00 -5.40 -4.91
C PHE A 16 -14.50 -3.97 -4.66
N VAL A 17 -15.36 -3.02 -4.99
CA VAL A 17 -15.14 -1.60 -4.73
C VAL A 17 -16.30 -1.11 -3.88
N ASN A 18 -16.01 -0.70 -2.66
CA ASN A 18 -17.01 -0.28 -1.69
C ASN A 18 -17.60 1.10 -2.05
N PHE A 19 -18.63 1.52 -1.33
CA PHE A 19 -19.27 2.80 -1.63
C PHE A 19 -18.25 3.96 -1.43
N ASN A 20 -18.40 5.00 -2.24
CA ASN A 20 -17.52 6.18 -2.25
C ASN A 20 -16.03 5.86 -2.43
N ALA A 21 -15.70 4.66 -2.89
CA ALA A 21 -14.36 4.27 -3.29
C ALA A 21 -14.25 4.31 -4.81
N GLY A 22 -13.07 4.16 -5.34
CA GLY A 22 -12.94 4.09 -6.78
C GLY A 22 -11.53 4.02 -7.33
N THR A 23 -11.48 3.86 -8.65
CA THR A 23 -10.27 3.80 -9.44
C THR A 23 -10.18 5.01 -10.35
N LEU A 24 -8.96 5.52 -10.54
CA LEU A 24 -8.72 6.70 -11.38
C LEU A 24 -8.22 6.34 -12.79
N GLY A 25 -8.08 5.07 -13.09
CA GLY A 25 -7.61 4.61 -14.39
C GLY A 25 -7.76 3.11 -14.55
N ALA A 26 -6.98 2.51 -15.44
CA ALA A 26 -7.03 1.10 -15.76
C ALA A 26 -6.39 0.27 -14.65
N SER A 27 -7.19 -0.14 -13.69
CA SER A 27 -6.74 -0.91 -12.53
C SER A 27 -7.29 -2.33 -12.58
N MET A 28 -6.54 -3.27 -12.00
CA MET A 28 -6.99 -4.64 -11.79
C MET A 28 -7.40 -4.80 -10.33
N VAL A 29 -8.63 -5.24 -10.07
CA VAL A 29 -9.17 -5.33 -8.72
C VAL A 29 -9.62 -6.75 -8.44
N GLU A 30 -8.85 -7.47 -7.65
CA GLU A 30 -9.17 -8.83 -7.21
C GLU A 30 -9.22 -8.92 -5.68
N GLY A 31 -9.02 -7.82 -5.01
CA GLY A 31 -9.07 -7.70 -3.57
C GLY A 31 -10.07 -6.66 -3.13
N ARG A 32 -9.94 -6.21 -1.89
CA ARG A 32 -10.89 -5.33 -1.23
C ARG A 32 -10.43 -3.86 -1.32
N ILE A 33 -11.21 -3.04 -2.02
CA ILE A 33 -11.09 -1.58 -1.93
C ILE A 33 -12.15 -1.10 -0.95
N SER A 34 -11.71 -0.69 0.23
CA SER A 34 -12.58 -0.28 1.31
C SER A 34 -13.25 1.06 1.04
N GLN A 35 -14.27 1.38 1.81
CA GLN A 35 -15.06 2.59 1.68
C GLN A 35 -14.16 3.83 1.62
N GLY A 36 -14.39 4.65 0.61
CA GLY A 36 -13.72 5.94 0.43
C GLY A 36 -12.28 5.87 -0.06
N VAL A 37 -11.73 4.70 -0.32
CA VAL A 37 -10.36 4.55 -0.81
C VAL A 37 -10.29 4.84 -2.31
N VAL A 38 -9.29 5.61 -2.71
CA VAL A 38 -9.02 5.93 -4.11
C VAL A 38 -7.76 5.22 -4.56
N VAL A 39 -7.82 4.56 -5.71
CA VAL A 39 -6.72 3.78 -6.30
C VAL A 39 -6.29 4.43 -7.60
N GLY A 40 -5.00 4.69 -7.74
CA GLY A 40 -4.42 5.34 -8.92
C GLY A 40 -4.39 4.46 -10.16
N ASP A 41 -4.12 5.09 -11.29
CA ASP A 41 -4.07 4.43 -12.59
C ASP A 41 -2.98 3.34 -12.65
N GLY A 42 -3.31 2.22 -13.29
CA GLY A 42 -2.36 1.14 -13.54
C GLY A 42 -2.01 0.30 -12.31
N THR A 43 -2.75 0.44 -11.21
CA THR A 43 -2.49 -0.30 -9.97
C THR A 43 -3.19 -1.64 -10.00
N ASP A 44 -2.51 -2.65 -9.47
CA ASP A 44 -3.01 -4.02 -9.33
C ASP A 44 -3.26 -4.33 -7.86
N ILE A 45 -4.54 -4.57 -7.53
CA ILE A 45 -4.95 -5.03 -6.21
C ILE A 45 -5.07 -6.55 -6.30
N GLY A 46 -4.06 -7.25 -5.82
CA GLY A 46 -3.97 -8.71 -5.92
C GLY A 46 -5.08 -9.44 -5.20
N GLY A 47 -5.23 -10.72 -5.54
CA GLY A 47 -6.29 -11.58 -5.01
C GLY A 47 -6.27 -11.62 -3.48
N GLY A 48 -7.37 -11.26 -2.84
CA GLY A 48 -7.49 -11.23 -1.39
C GLY A 48 -6.75 -10.10 -0.69
N ALA A 49 -6.11 -9.18 -1.44
CA ALA A 49 -5.47 -8.01 -0.83
C ALA A 49 -6.52 -7.12 -0.15
N SER A 50 -6.12 -6.46 0.92
CA SER A 50 -7.02 -5.69 1.78
C SER A 50 -6.47 -4.30 2.04
N ILE A 51 -7.30 -3.28 1.80
CA ILE A 51 -6.93 -1.88 2.03
C ILE A 51 -7.78 -1.33 3.15
N MET A 52 -7.16 -0.84 4.22
CA MET A 52 -7.88 -0.14 5.29
C MET A 52 -8.31 1.24 4.82
N GLY A 53 -9.47 1.71 5.27
CA GLY A 53 -10.00 3.01 4.84
C GLY A 53 -9.26 4.21 5.42
N THR A 54 -8.73 4.07 6.65
CA THR A 54 -7.95 5.11 7.34
C THR A 54 -6.68 4.52 7.89
N LEU A 55 -5.72 5.36 8.24
CA LEU A 55 -4.50 4.91 8.92
C LEU A 55 -4.88 4.06 10.12
N SER A 56 -4.27 2.88 10.24
CA SER A 56 -4.50 2.00 11.38
C SER A 56 -4.00 2.63 12.67
N GLY A 57 -4.48 2.11 13.80
CA GLY A 57 -4.09 2.62 15.12
C GLY A 57 -4.81 3.89 15.55
N GLY A 58 -6.00 4.15 15.01
CA GLY A 58 -6.82 5.30 15.41
C GLY A 58 -6.58 6.57 14.59
N GLY A 59 -5.84 6.46 13.49
CA GLY A 59 -5.63 7.59 12.58
C GLY A 59 -6.91 8.03 11.89
N THR A 60 -7.02 9.31 11.59
CA THR A 60 -8.15 9.89 10.85
C THR A 60 -7.84 10.14 9.38
N GLN A 61 -6.58 10.06 9.00
CA GLN A 61 -6.16 10.25 7.62
C GLN A 61 -6.59 9.06 6.77
N ARG A 62 -7.13 9.36 5.59
CA ARG A 62 -7.59 8.33 4.69
C ARG A 62 -6.41 7.64 3.99
N VAL A 63 -6.52 6.31 3.86
CA VAL A 63 -5.58 5.54 3.06
C VAL A 63 -5.94 5.71 1.59
N TRP A 64 -4.93 5.80 0.75
CA TRP A 64 -5.06 5.83 -0.70
C TRP A 64 -3.93 5.00 -1.31
N ILE A 65 -4.13 4.56 -2.54
CA ILE A 65 -3.13 3.80 -3.29
C ILE A 65 -2.77 4.60 -4.53
N GLY A 66 -1.48 4.83 -4.74
CA GLY A 66 -0.99 5.57 -5.89
C GLY A 66 -1.12 4.84 -7.21
N ALA A 67 -0.52 5.39 -8.23
CA ALA A 67 -0.52 4.83 -9.58
C ALA A 67 0.57 3.77 -9.72
N ARG A 68 0.34 2.79 -10.59
CA ARG A 68 1.31 1.74 -10.94
C ARG A 68 1.86 0.98 -9.73
N ALA A 69 1.06 0.88 -8.67
CA ALA A 69 1.41 0.11 -7.49
C ALA A 69 0.95 -1.34 -7.64
N LEU A 70 1.54 -2.22 -6.84
CA LEU A 70 1.13 -3.62 -6.77
C LEU A 70 0.95 -4.02 -5.32
N LEU A 71 -0.26 -4.42 -4.97
CA LEU A 71 -0.50 -5.13 -3.71
C LEU A 71 -0.57 -6.61 -4.03
N GLY A 72 0.43 -7.36 -3.57
CA GLY A 72 0.50 -8.80 -3.80
C GLY A 72 -0.69 -9.54 -3.21
N ALA A 73 -0.93 -10.76 -3.69
CA ALA A 73 -2.05 -11.58 -3.21
C ALA A 73 -2.01 -11.73 -1.69
N ASN A 74 -3.15 -11.57 -1.05
CA ASN A 74 -3.31 -11.67 0.40
C ASN A 74 -2.44 -10.70 1.21
N SER A 75 -1.96 -9.64 0.58
CA SER A 75 -1.33 -8.54 1.31
C SER A 75 -2.39 -7.64 1.94
N GLY A 76 -1.98 -6.79 2.86
CA GLY A 76 -2.89 -5.81 3.44
C GLY A 76 -2.13 -4.55 3.82
N VAL A 77 -2.79 -3.40 3.74
CA VAL A 77 -2.17 -2.13 4.08
C VAL A 77 -3.07 -1.28 4.94
N GLY A 78 -2.48 -0.68 5.96
CA GLY A 78 -3.11 0.31 6.84
C GLY A 78 -2.40 1.65 6.78
N ILE A 79 -1.62 1.89 5.72
CA ILE A 79 -0.96 3.15 5.39
C ILE A 79 -1.26 3.48 3.93
N ALA A 80 -1.10 4.72 3.53
CA ALA A 80 -1.17 5.08 2.11
C ALA A 80 0.05 4.51 1.37
N ILE A 81 -0.17 4.05 0.16
CA ILE A 81 0.86 3.45 -0.70
C ILE A 81 1.13 4.43 -1.84
N GLY A 82 2.37 4.89 -1.95
CA GLY A 82 2.77 5.82 -3.01
C GLY A 82 2.88 5.16 -4.37
N ASP A 83 3.04 5.98 -5.39
CA ASP A 83 3.19 5.51 -6.76
C ASP A 83 4.35 4.51 -6.89
N ASP A 84 4.20 3.56 -7.81
CA ASP A 84 5.26 2.59 -8.16
C ASP A 84 5.74 1.72 -6.98
N THR A 85 4.95 1.62 -5.92
CA THR A 85 5.28 0.84 -4.73
C THR A 85 4.73 -0.57 -4.85
N VAL A 86 5.51 -1.53 -4.37
CA VAL A 86 5.14 -2.95 -4.35
C VAL A 86 5.05 -3.42 -2.90
N VAL A 87 3.98 -4.12 -2.57
CA VAL A 87 3.83 -4.85 -1.30
C VAL A 87 3.81 -6.33 -1.61
N GLU A 88 4.74 -7.07 -1.00
CA GLU A 88 4.88 -8.51 -1.24
C GLU A 88 3.60 -9.26 -0.86
N ALA A 89 3.31 -10.32 -1.60
CA ALA A 89 2.19 -11.21 -1.30
C ALA A 89 2.27 -11.74 0.14
N GLY A 90 1.14 -11.78 0.81
CA GLY A 90 1.04 -12.29 2.18
C GLY A 90 1.52 -11.35 3.27
N LEU A 91 2.01 -10.18 2.92
CA LEU A 91 2.53 -9.21 3.89
C LEU A 91 1.45 -8.23 4.31
N TYR A 92 1.30 -8.03 5.63
CA TYR A 92 0.39 -7.01 6.16
C TYR A 92 1.19 -5.87 6.78
N VAL A 93 0.99 -4.64 6.30
CA VAL A 93 1.72 -3.44 6.76
C VAL A 93 0.71 -2.46 7.35
N THR A 94 0.74 -2.30 8.67
CA THR A 94 -0.10 -1.33 9.38
C THR A 94 0.75 -0.16 9.86
N ALA A 95 0.11 0.92 10.33
CA ALA A 95 0.82 2.13 10.74
C ALA A 95 1.90 1.86 11.81
N GLY A 96 1.63 0.95 12.73
CA GLY A 96 2.56 0.60 13.82
C GLY A 96 3.57 -0.49 13.48
N THR A 97 3.51 -1.08 12.30
CA THR A 97 4.46 -2.13 11.92
C THR A 97 5.89 -1.58 11.95
N LYS A 98 6.78 -2.30 12.62
CA LYS A 98 8.20 -1.97 12.61
C LYS A 98 8.82 -2.44 11.30
N VAL A 99 9.44 -1.53 10.60
CA VAL A 99 10.02 -1.79 9.27
C VAL A 99 11.51 -1.47 9.30
N THR A 100 12.32 -2.42 8.86
CA THR A 100 13.76 -2.22 8.68
C THR A 100 14.00 -1.57 7.33
N VAL A 101 14.55 -0.37 7.34
CA VAL A 101 14.87 0.38 6.12
C VAL A 101 16.24 -0.04 5.64
N LEU A 102 16.29 -0.61 4.44
CA LEU A 102 17.53 -1.06 3.79
C LEU A 102 18.02 -0.01 2.77
N GLY A 103 19.24 -0.20 2.27
CA GLY A 103 19.81 0.64 1.21
C GLY A 103 20.67 1.78 1.72
N SER A 104 20.90 1.87 3.02
CA SER A 104 21.88 2.78 3.63
C SER A 104 23.01 1.98 4.29
N ALA A 105 24.11 2.66 4.66
CA ALA A 105 25.24 2.01 5.31
C ALA A 105 24.84 1.27 6.60
N GLU A 106 23.88 1.83 7.34
CA GLU A 106 23.34 1.21 8.54
C GLU A 106 21.82 1.07 8.41
N PRO A 107 21.28 -0.17 8.47
CA PRO A 107 19.84 -0.36 8.53
C PRO A 107 19.25 0.33 9.76
N ARG A 108 18.07 0.92 9.59
CA ARG A 108 17.35 1.55 10.70
C ARG A 108 15.93 1.01 10.75
N ILE A 109 15.35 1.05 11.93
CA ILE A 109 13.98 0.58 12.15
C ILE A 109 13.08 1.80 12.34
N VAL A 110 12.00 1.86 11.57
CA VAL A 110 11.00 2.92 11.65
C VAL A 110 9.61 2.30 11.76
N LYS A 111 8.62 3.10 12.14
CA LYS A 111 7.22 2.68 12.02
C LYS A 111 6.76 2.88 10.58
N ALA A 112 5.93 1.97 10.08
CA ALA A 112 5.45 2.04 8.71
C ALA A 112 4.69 3.34 8.40
N VAL A 113 4.07 3.98 9.38
CA VAL A 113 3.39 5.27 9.18
C VAL A 113 4.32 6.33 8.60
N GLU A 114 5.61 6.28 8.93
CA GLU A 114 6.61 7.22 8.40
C GLU A 114 6.90 6.99 6.91
N LEU A 115 6.41 5.90 6.36
CA LEU A 115 6.57 5.53 4.94
C LEU A 115 5.26 5.71 4.17
N SER A 116 4.20 6.19 4.83
CA SER A 116 2.89 6.40 4.21
C SER A 116 3.00 7.39 3.06
N GLY A 117 2.53 7.00 1.88
CA GLY A 117 2.52 7.84 0.68
C GLY A 117 3.86 8.00 -0.03
N VAL A 118 4.92 7.39 0.46
CA VAL A 118 6.24 7.46 -0.19
C VAL A 118 6.26 6.57 -1.43
N ALA A 119 6.69 7.14 -2.55
CA ALA A 119 6.70 6.44 -3.83
C ALA A 119 7.92 5.53 -4.00
N GLY A 120 7.80 4.54 -4.89
CA GLY A 120 8.92 3.74 -5.37
C GLY A 120 9.50 2.76 -4.36
N LEU A 121 8.69 2.28 -3.43
CA LEU A 121 9.15 1.37 -2.38
C LEU A 121 8.83 -0.09 -2.70
N LEU A 122 9.61 -0.99 -2.11
CA LEU A 122 9.29 -2.41 -2.03
C LEU A 122 9.22 -2.79 -0.56
N PHE A 123 8.03 -3.19 -0.09
CA PHE A 123 7.84 -3.80 1.22
C PHE A 123 7.88 -5.31 1.08
N ARG A 124 8.73 -5.96 1.88
CA ARG A 124 8.85 -7.41 1.86
C ARG A 124 9.11 -7.96 3.26
N ARG A 125 8.90 -9.25 3.43
CA ARG A 125 9.32 -9.95 4.65
C ARG A 125 10.64 -10.66 4.39
N ASN A 126 11.56 -10.56 5.33
CA ASN A 126 12.73 -11.41 5.33
C ASN A 126 12.31 -12.81 5.80
N SER A 127 12.41 -13.80 4.92
CA SER A 127 11.91 -15.15 5.21
C SER A 127 12.77 -15.90 6.24
N VAL A 128 13.97 -15.40 6.55
CA VAL A 128 14.84 -15.99 7.56
C VAL A 128 14.56 -15.40 8.93
N THR A 129 14.48 -14.08 9.05
CA THR A 129 14.32 -13.38 10.32
C THR A 129 12.87 -13.07 10.66
N GLY A 130 11.98 -13.04 9.68
CA GLY A 130 10.61 -12.58 9.83
C GLY A 130 10.46 -11.07 9.82
N ALA A 131 11.54 -10.32 9.75
CA ALA A 131 11.48 -8.86 9.77
C ALA A 131 10.80 -8.32 8.51
N VAL A 132 9.97 -7.29 8.70
CA VAL A 132 9.44 -6.52 7.58
C VAL A 132 10.52 -5.53 7.14
N GLU A 133 10.81 -5.53 5.86
CA GLU A 133 11.87 -4.69 5.28
C GLU A 133 11.30 -3.82 4.18
N VAL A 134 11.92 -2.65 4.00
CA VAL A 134 11.61 -1.77 2.89
C VAL A 134 12.89 -1.30 2.21
N LEU A 135 12.84 -1.22 0.89
CA LEU A 135 13.93 -0.64 0.10
C LEU A 135 13.33 0.14 -1.07
N ARG A 136 14.09 1.09 -1.60
CA ARG A 136 13.68 1.76 -2.83
C ARG A 136 13.93 0.86 -4.02
N ARG A 137 12.98 0.80 -4.92
CA ARG A 137 13.08 -0.03 -6.13
C ARG A 137 14.19 0.44 -7.07
N ASP A 138 14.59 1.70 -6.98
CA ASP A 138 15.70 2.26 -7.78
C ASP A 138 17.07 2.12 -7.09
N GLY A 139 17.13 1.52 -5.91
CA GLY A 139 18.37 1.32 -5.15
C GLY A 139 18.88 2.55 -4.41
N LYS A 140 18.16 3.67 -4.44
CA LYS A 140 18.52 4.87 -3.68
C LYS A 140 18.04 4.77 -2.23
N GLY A 141 18.46 5.72 -1.39
CA GLY A 141 17.99 5.76 0.00
C GLY A 141 16.52 6.11 0.13
N VAL A 142 15.91 5.70 1.23
CA VAL A 142 14.48 5.93 1.50
C VAL A 142 14.31 7.26 2.25
N GLU A 143 13.38 8.09 1.78
CA GLU A 143 12.96 9.30 2.47
C GLU A 143 11.69 9.03 3.29
N LEU A 144 11.63 9.59 4.49
CA LEU A 144 10.50 9.41 5.39
C LEU A 144 9.49 10.54 5.24
N ASN A 145 8.21 10.20 5.39
CA ASN A 145 7.14 11.18 5.44
C ASN A 145 6.99 11.69 6.88
N THR A 146 7.77 12.71 7.23
CA THR A 146 7.80 13.23 8.58
C THR A 146 6.52 13.96 8.99
N ALA A 147 5.70 14.39 8.03
CA ALA A 147 4.42 15.04 8.32
C ALA A 147 3.42 14.10 9.01
N LEU A 148 3.61 12.79 8.90
CA LEU A 148 2.78 11.76 9.53
C LEU A 148 3.41 11.18 10.79
N HIS A 149 4.55 11.69 11.17
CA HIS A 149 5.23 11.26 12.38
C HIS A 149 4.47 11.79 13.60
N ALA A 150 4.00 10.90 14.43
CA ALA A 150 3.24 11.26 15.64
C ALA A 150 4.11 11.09 16.88
#